data_fe3d81df03dcba5afa558d22a37c7453
#
_entry.id   fe3d81df03dcba5afa558d22a37c7453
#
_cell.length_a   1.000
_cell.length_b   1.000
_cell.length_c   1.000
_cell.angle_alpha   90.00
_cell.angle_beta   90.00
_cell.angle_gamma   90.00
#
_symmetry.space_group_name_H-M   'P 1'
#
loop_
_entity.id
_entity.type
_entity.pdbx_description
1 polymer ?
#
loop_
_entity_poly.entity_id
_entity_poly.type
_entity_poly.pdbx_seq_one_letter_code
_entity_poly.pdbx_strand_id
1 'polypeptide(L)'
;PVPLLMNIPNHENYSSDVNMAFNVGGALADISWLDDGGIPIVSFHCYKDPFAPIDTGDVVNPATGDFVVELMGSRTVQHYSNLYGNNDVFVNAGLSDAFTNAANINNDGYEGFYKFITPPPSTTPNVFGQYETEQASPWDWWNLAAYDTAWRLSPQTPAAAAIPGFGAANSLLDNPTMSIARGNTYIDTIQGYLNPRIYVALNLGNSTDIQNVILSSTQVYPNPANDKISISSYAVKINELDIYDISGKLVESHYVNANKININTSKLNSGIYFIEIKSDVSKI
;
A
#
# COMPACT_ATOMS: atom_id res chain seq x y z
N PRO A 1 -1.99 39.23 10.02
CA PRO A 1 -1.17 38.62 9.01
C PRO A 1 -0.38 37.48 9.66
N VAL A 2 -0.70 36.26 9.30
CA VAL A 2 0.10 35.10 9.67
C VAL A 2 1.47 35.29 8.99
N PRO A 3 2.55 35.14 9.70
CA PRO A 3 3.86 35.40 9.14
C PRO A 3 4.08 34.52 7.92
N LEU A 4 4.64 35.11 6.86
CA LEU A 4 5.17 34.46 5.66
C LEU A 4 6.13 33.27 5.95
N LEU A 5 6.44 33.01 7.23
CA LEU A 5 7.35 31.97 7.72
C LEU A 5 6.77 30.56 7.74
N MET A 6 5.44 30.35 7.51
CA MET A 6 4.85 29.01 7.56
C MET A 6 5.01 28.19 6.28
N ASN A 7 5.42 28.81 5.17
CA ASN A 7 5.60 28.15 3.87
C ASN A 7 6.98 28.39 3.27
N ILE A 8 8.02 28.42 4.10
CA ILE A 8 9.39 28.50 3.59
C ILE A 8 9.79 27.12 3.07
N PRO A 9 10.18 26.99 1.79
CA PRO A 9 10.69 25.74 1.25
C PRO A 9 11.94 25.29 2.02
N ASN A 10 11.94 24.05 2.50
CA ASN A 10 13.11 23.52 3.22
C ASN A 10 14.29 23.23 2.28
N HIS A 11 14.03 23.06 0.97
CA HIS A 11 15.02 22.67 -0.02
C HIS A 11 14.71 23.33 -1.37
N GLU A 12 15.03 24.62 -1.49
CA GLU A 12 14.69 25.46 -2.66
C GLU A 12 15.28 25.00 -4.00
N ASN A 13 16.32 24.15 -3.99
CA ASN A 13 17.01 23.67 -5.20
C ASN A 13 16.65 22.23 -5.60
N TYR A 14 15.65 21.64 -4.96
CA TYR A 14 15.17 20.29 -5.28
C TYR A 14 13.74 20.36 -5.78
N SER A 15 13.44 19.56 -6.82
CA SER A 15 12.07 19.36 -7.27
C SER A 15 11.25 18.67 -6.18
N SER A 16 10.00 19.10 -6.03
CA SER A 16 8.97 18.40 -5.27
C SER A 16 8.04 17.56 -6.15
N ASP A 17 8.37 17.43 -7.44
CA ASP A 17 7.58 16.63 -8.37
C ASP A 17 7.58 15.16 -7.96
N VAL A 18 6.44 14.52 -8.09
CA VAL A 18 6.24 13.09 -7.83
C VAL A 18 5.59 12.45 -9.06
N ASN A 19 5.84 11.16 -9.26
CA ASN A 19 5.31 10.44 -10.43
C ASN A 19 3.91 9.86 -10.18
N MET A 20 3.52 9.73 -8.92
CA MET A 20 2.25 9.14 -8.50
C MET A 20 2.00 9.52 -7.04
N ALA A 21 0.73 9.62 -6.67
CA ALA A 21 0.31 9.71 -5.27
C ALA A 21 -0.61 8.55 -4.89
N PHE A 22 -0.67 8.23 -3.60
CA PHE A 22 -1.71 7.36 -3.08
C PHE A 22 -2.15 7.81 -1.69
N ASN A 23 -3.38 7.46 -1.33
CA ASN A 23 -3.91 7.67 0.00
C ASN A 23 -4.57 6.41 0.55
N VAL A 24 -4.64 6.32 1.87
CA VAL A 24 -5.28 5.22 2.60
C VAL A 24 -6.23 5.84 3.63
N GLY A 25 -7.52 5.90 3.30
CA GLY A 25 -8.55 6.56 4.10
C GLY A 25 -8.42 8.09 4.14
N GLY A 26 -7.75 8.68 3.15
CA GLY A 26 -7.51 10.11 3.11
C GLY A 26 -8.60 10.91 2.40
N ALA A 27 -8.49 12.23 2.54
CA ALA A 27 -9.33 13.19 1.85
C ALA A 27 -8.48 14.37 1.34
N LEU A 28 -8.99 15.07 0.32
CA LEU A 28 -8.39 16.26 -0.26
C LEU A 28 -9.15 17.50 0.21
N ALA A 29 -8.45 18.52 0.64
CA ALA A 29 -9.10 19.73 1.15
C ALA A 29 -9.67 20.63 0.05
N ASP A 30 -9.10 20.60 -1.14
CA ASP A 30 -9.57 21.42 -2.25
C ASP A 30 -9.36 20.68 -3.57
N ILE A 31 -10.43 20.53 -4.35
CA ILE A 31 -10.37 19.83 -5.64
C ILE A 31 -9.51 20.56 -6.66
N SER A 32 -9.32 21.85 -6.52
CA SER A 32 -8.43 22.64 -7.39
C SER A 32 -6.94 22.25 -7.28
N TRP A 33 -6.61 21.36 -6.31
CA TRP A 33 -5.26 20.79 -6.22
C TRP A 33 -5.06 19.59 -7.16
N LEU A 34 -6.12 19.15 -7.83
CA LEU A 34 -6.05 18.16 -8.90
C LEU A 34 -6.04 18.88 -10.25
N ASP A 35 -4.93 18.79 -10.94
CA ASP A 35 -4.78 19.35 -12.28
C ASP A 35 -5.24 18.35 -13.35
N ASP A 36 -5.81 18.86 -14.45
CA ASP A 36 -6.06 18.10 -15.66
C ASP A 36 -4.73 17.67 -16.28
N GLY A 37 -4.56 16.37 -16.50
CA GLY A 37 -3.28 15.78 -16.91
C GLY A 37 -2.22 15.76 -15.80
N GLY A 38 -2.63 15.87 -14.54
CA GLY A 38 -1.77 15.74 -13.37
C GLY A 38 -1.29 14.29 -13.13
N ILE A 39 -0.68 14.07 -11.96
CA ILE A 39 -0.16 12.74 -11.61
C ILE A 39 -1.27 11.73 -11.34
N PRO A 40 -1.05 10.44 -11.64
CA PRO A 40 -1.99 9.39 -11.28
C PRO A 40 -2.11 9.22 -9.77
N ILE A 41 -3.33 8.91 -9.31
CA ILE A 41 -3.66 8.77 -7.89
C ILE A 41 -4.32 7.43 -7.64
N VAL A 42 -3.86 6.73 -6.58
CA VAL A 42 -4.50 5.52 -6.07
C VAL A 42 -5.10 5.81 -4.70
N SER A 43 -6.34 5.36 -4.48
CA SER A 43 -7.04 5.56 -3.21
C SER A 43 -7.57 4.24 -2.66
N PHE A 44 -7.38 4.05 -1.37
CA PHE A 44 -7.95 2.96 -0.57
C PHE A 44 -8.90 3.57 0.45
N HIS A 45 -10.14 3.07 0.54
CA HIS A 45 -11.11 3.63 1.47
C HIS A 45 -12.13 2.59 1.93
N CYS A 46 -12.51 2.63 3.20
CA CYS A 46 -13.65 1.86 3.68
C CYS A 46 -14.95 2.54 3.27
N TYR A 47 -15.90 1.74 2.78
CA TYR A 47 -17.14 2.26 2.19
C TYR A 47 -17.96 3.18 3.12
N LYS A 48 -17.95 2.86 4.40
CA LYS A 48 -18.71 3.59 5.41
C LYS A 48 -17.81 4.08 6.55
N ASP A 49 -16.61 4.55 6.21
CA ASP A 49 -15.71 5.14 7.21
C ASP A 49 -16.42 6.25 7.98
N PRO A 50 -16.53 6.14 9.32
CA PRO A 50 -17.24 7.13 10.11
C PRO A 50 -16.42 8.39 10.38
N PHE A 51 -15.11 8.38 10.12
CA PHE A 51 -14.19 9.48 10.43
C PHE A 51 -13.81 10.27 9.18
N ALA A 52 -13.60 9.58 8.07
CA ALA A 52 -13.27 10.19 6.79
C ALA A 52 -14.33 9.79 5.77
N PRO A 53 -15.23 10.69 5.38
CA PRO A 53 -16.29 10.38 4.41
C PRO A 53 -15.68 9.97 3.07
N ILE A 54 -16.27 8.95 2.46
CA ILE A 54 -15.78 8.43 1.16
C ILE A 54 -16.02 9.43 0.01
N ASP A 55 -17.08 10.26 0.12
CA ASP A 55 -17.43 11.30 -0.86
C ASP A 55 -16.93 12.66 -0.42
N THR A 56 -17.81 13.46 0.13
CA THR A 56 -17.54 14.77 0.71
C THR A 56 -18.03 14.79 2.15
N GLY A 57 -17.39 15.58 2.97
CA GLY A 57 -17.83 15.77 4.35
C GLY A 57 -17.24 17.00 4.99
N ASP A 58 -18.01 17.55 5.91
CA ASP A 58 -17.64 18.74 6.63
C ASP A 58 -16.70 18.42 7.79
N VAL A 59 -15.60 19.16 7.86
CA VAL A 59 -14.78 19.24 9.07
C VAL A 59 -15.36 20.32 9.95
N VAL A 60 -15.68 19.95 11.18
CA VAL A 60 -16.17 20.89 12.19
C VAL A 60 -15.20 20.96 13.36
N ASN A 61 -15.11 22.10 14.00
CA ASN A 61 -14.37 22.26 15.23
C ASN A 61 -15.06 21.42 16.33
N PRO A 62 -14.40 20.41 16.92
CA PRO A 62 -15.05 19.51 17.89
C PRO A 62 -15.46 20.22 19.20
N ALA A 63 -14.87 21.39 19.51
CA ALA A 63 -15.18 22.13 20.73
C ALA A 63 -16.37 23.11 20.56
N THR A 64 -16.57 23.64 19.35
CA THR A 64 -17.60 24.69 19.09
C THR A 64 -18.67 24.21 18.11
N GLY A 65 -18.44 23.17 17.32
CA GLY A 65 -19.31 22.74 16.24
C GLY A 65 -19.25 23.62 14.99
N ASP A 66 -18.34 24.60 14.96
CA ASP A 66 -18.23 25.50 13.82
C ASP A 66 -17.65 24.78 12.60
N PHE A 67 -18.22 25.06 11.43
CA PHE A 67 -17.70 24.60 10.15
C PHE A 67 -16.28 25.14 9.89
N VAL A 68 -15.38 24.28 9.44
CA VAL A 68 -13.99 24.64 9.11
C VAL A 68 -13.76 24.56 7.61
N VAL A 69 -14.03 23.40 7.02
CA VAL A 69 -13.80 23.14 5.58
C VAL A 69 -14.60 21.91 5.17
N GLU A 70 -15.04 21.86 3.91
CA GLU A 70 -15.53 20.63 3.28
C GLU A 70 -14.34 19.89 2.65
N LEU A 71 -14.22 18.59 2.94
CA LEU A 71 -13.19 17.72 2.36
C LEU A 71 -13.79 16.82 1.29
N MET A 72 -13.00 16.53 0.26
CA MET A 72 -13.33 15.58 -0.78
C MET A 72 -12.71 14.22 -0.42
N GLY A 73 -13.55 13.24 -0.13
CA GLY A 73 -13.11 11.87 0.15
C GLY A 73 -12.60 11.15 -1.08
N SER A 74 -12.10 9.94 -0.88
CA SER A 74 -11.39 9.18 -1.92
C SER A 74 -12.22 8.92 -3.17
N ARG A 75 -13.54 8.72 -3.06
CA ARG A 75 -14.39 8.52 -4.26
C ARG A 75 -14.51 9.79 -5.10
N THR A 76 -14.66 10.94 -4.47
CA THR A 76 -14.67 12.24 -5.15
C THR A 76 -13.32 12.53 -5.81
N VAL A 77 -12.21 12.30 -5.12
CA VAL A 77 -10.85 12.42 -5.68
C VAL A 77 -10.70 11.52 -6.90
N GLN A 78 -11.13 10.26 -6.83
CA GLN A 78 -11.02 9.32 -7.93
C GLN A 78 -11.94 9.68 -9.11
N HIS A 79 -13.11 10.22 -8.85
CA HIS A 79 -13.99 10.74 -9.88
C HIS A 79 -13.26 11.79 -10.73
N TYR A 80 -12.67 12.79 -10.10
CA TYR A 80 -11.97 13.85 -10.82
C TYR A 80 -10.65 13.37 -11.43
N SER A 81 -9.88 12.51 -10.78
CA SER A 81 -8.66 11.94 -11.36
C SER A 81 -8.93 11.14 -12.64
N ASN A 82 -10.05 10.41 -12.69
CA ASN A 82 -10.47 9.71 -13.91
C ASN A 82 -11.06 10.67 -14.95
N LEU A 83 -11.83 11.67 -14.53
CA LEU A 83 -12.41 12.69 -15.43
C LEU A 83 -11.30 13.49 -16.14
N TYR A 84 -10.24 13.84 -15.45
CA TYR A 84 -9.09 14.58 -15.96
C TYR A 84 -8.07 13.69 -16.71
N GLY A 85 -8.30 12.39 -16.78
CA GLY A 85 -7.38 11.46 -17.45
C GLY A 85 -6.09 11.18 -16.65
N ASN A 86 -5.98 11.65 -15.42
CA ASN A 86 -4.78 11.43 -14.60
C ASN A 86 -4.48 9.94 -14.39
N ASN A 87 -5.51 9.10 -14.31
CA ASN A 87 -5.40 7.66 -14.15
C ASN A 87 -5.40 6.87 -15.48
N ASP A 88 -5.39 7.54 -16.64
CA ASP A 88 -5.36 6.87 -17.95
C ASP A 88 -4.17 5.93 -18.13
N VAL A 89 -3.06 6.23 -17.47
CA VAL A 89 -1.88 5.36 -17.47
C VAL A 89 -2.22 3.96 -16.91
N PHE A 90 -3.09 3.85 -15.94
CA PHE A 90 -3.54 2.57 -15.37
C PHE A 90 -4.60 1.90 -16.25
N VAL A 91 -5.53 2.70 -16.80
CA VAL A 91 -6.55 2.21 -17.75
C VAL A 91 -5.85 1.59 -18.96
N ASN A 92 -4.87 2.30 -19.56
CA ASN A 92 -4.13 1.85 -20.74
C ASN A 92 -3.23 0.64 -20.44
N ALA A 93 -2.79 0.45 -19.21
CA ALA A 93 -2.00 -0.72 -18.81
C ALA A 93 -2.81 -2.02 -18.81
N GLY A 94 -4.15 -1.95 -18.73
CA GLY A 94 -5.03 -3.12 -18.79
C GLY A 94 -4.74 -4.14 -17.69
N LEU A 95 -4.48 -3.68 -16.46
CA LEU A 95 -4.16 -4.55 -15.32
C LEU A 95 -5.30 -5.55 -15.06
N SER A 96 -4.96 -6.83 -14.85
CA SER A 96 -5.92 -7.93 -14.71
C SER A 96 -5.53 -8.93 -13.61
N ASP A 97 -4.68 -8.51 -12.68
CA ASP A 97 -4.34 -9.32 -11.52
C ASP A 97 -5.54 -9.51 -10.57
N ALA A 98 -5.40 -10.43 -9.60
CA ALA A 98 -6.49 -10.78 -8.69
C ALA A 98 -7.00 -9.59 -7.85
N PHE A 99 -6.13 -8.66 -7.46
CA PHE A 99 -6.49 -7.50 -6.65
C PHE A 99 -7.20 -6.44 -7.50
N THR A 100 -6.74 -6.22 -8.74
CA THR A 100 -7.42 -5.34 -9.70
C THR A 100 -8.81 -5.89 -10.04
N ASN A 101 -8.93 -7.18 -10.31
CA ASN A 101 -10.24 -7.80 -10.58
C ASN A 101 -11.19 -7.69 -9.38
N ALA A 102 -10.69 -7.84 -8.15
CA ALA A 102 -11.48 -7.65 -6.94
C ALA A 102 -11.93 -6.19 -6.76
N ALA A 103 -11.06 -5.22 -7.02
CA ALA A 103 -11.39 -3.80 -6.95
C ALA A 103 -12.49 -3.43 -7.96
N ASN A 104 -12.40 -3.94 -9.18
CA ASN A 104 -13.33 -3.63 -10.27
C ASN A 104 -14.79 -4.04 -9.99
N ILE A 105 -15.03 -4.89 -9.01
CA ILE A 105 -16.40 -5.24 -8.57
C ILE A 105 -17.07 -4.06 -7.86
N ASN A 106 -16.30 -3.21 -7.16
CA ASN A 106 -16.83 -2.20 -6.23
C ASN A 106 -16.20 -0.80 -6.40
N ASN A 107 -15.35 -0.56 -7.40
CA ASN A 107 -14.64 0.69 -7.58
C ASN A 107 -15.48 1.83 -8.22
N ASP A 108 -16.77 1.63 -8.38
CA ASP A 108 -17.71 2.58 -8.98
C ASP A 108 -17.32 2.99 -10.42
N GLY A 109 -16.49 2.18 -11.09
CA GLY A 109 -15.97 2.44 -12.45
C GLY A 109 -14.73 3.33 -12.49
N TYR A 110 -14.13 3.67 -11.33
CA TYR A 110 -12.94 4.50 -11.25
C TYR A 110 -11.67 3.66 -11.14
N GLU A 111 -10.80 3.76 -12.14
CA GLU A 111 -9.47 3.15 -12.07
C GLU A 111 -8.62 3.89 -11.02
N GLY A 112 -7.83 3.12 -10.25
CA GLY A 112 -7.06 3.65 -9.12
C GLY A 112 -7.83 3.65 -7.79
N PHE A 113 -9.08 3.16 -7.75
CA PHE A 113 -9.88 3.11 -6.54
C PHE A 113 -10.06 1.69 -6.01
N TYR A 114 -9.62 1.46 -4.78
CA TYR A 114 -9.91 0.24 -4.03
C TYR A 114 -10.84 0.53 -2.86
N LYS A 115 -12.10 0.18 -3.00
CA LYS A 115 -13.12 0.36 -1.97
C LYS A 115 -13.25 -0.90 -1.13
N PHE A 116 -12.90 -0.82 0.16
CA PHE A 116 -13.13 -1.91 1.10
C PHE A 116 -14.59 -1.95 1.55
N ILE A 117 -15.24 -3.07 1.28
CA ILE A 117 -16.58 -3.35 1.79
C ILE A 117 -16.43 -4.12 3.09
N THR A 118 -16.78 -3.47 4.18
CA THR A 118 -16.65 -4.02 5.52
C THR A 118 -17.99 -4.57 6.02
N PRO A 119 -17.99 -5.54 6.95
CA PRO A 119 -19.22 -6.02 7.58
C PRO A 119 -19.92 -4.89 8.35
N PRO A 120 -21.24 -4.93 8.48
CA PRO A 120 -21.95 -3.99 9.34
C PRO A 120 -21.54 -4.20 10.81
N PRO A 121 -21.59 -3.12 11.63
CA PRO A 121 -21.28 -3.22 13.05
C PRO A 121 -22.29 -4.10 13.81
N SER A 122 -21.83 -4.67 14.92
CA SER A 122 -22.69 -5.40 15.84
C SER A 122 -23.67 -4.46 16.56
N THR A 123 -24.90 -4.90 16.70
CA THR A 123 -25.91 -4.20 17.51
C THR A 123 -25.84 -4.55 19.00
N THR A 124 -24.94 -5.45 19.40
CA THR A 124 -24.74 -5.86 20.78
C THR A 124 -23.54 -5.10 21.35
N PRO A 125 -23.68 -4.40 22.47
CA PRO A 125 -22.56 -3.70 23.07
C PRO A 125 -21.53 -4.68 23.65
N ASN A 126 -20.28 -4.21 23.76
CA ASN A 126 -19.22 -4.94 24.45
C ASN A 126 -19.44 -4.95 25.98
N VAL A 127 -18.52 -5.58 26.72
CA VAL A 127 -18.60 -5.71 28.18
C VAL A 127 -18.53 -4.36 28.94
N PHE A 128 -18.16 -3.30 28.25
CA PHE A 128 -18.15 -1.92 28.80
C PHE A 128 -19.35 -1.09 28.33
N GLY A 129 -20.34 -1.70 27.67
CA GLY A 129 -21.54 -1.02 27.17
C GLY A 129 -21.33 -0.18 25.92
N GLN A 130 -20.21 -0.36 25.23
CA GLN A 130 -19.88 0.38 23.99
C GLN A 130 -20.36 -0.41 22.77
N TYR A 131 -20.86 0.30 21.76
CA TYR A 131 -21.31 -0.26 20.50
C TYR A 131 -20.23 -0.13 19.41
N GLU A 132 -20.12 -1.14 18.56
CA GLU A 132 -19.29 -1.06 17.37
C GLU A 132 -19.78 0.05 16.43
N THR A 133 -18.84 0.68 15.73
CA THR A 133 -19.12 1.60 14.63
C THR A 133 -18.91 0.92 13.28
N GLU A 134 -19.12 1.63 12.19
CA GLU A 134 -18.65 1.18 10.88
C GLU A 134 -17.12 1.15 10.86
N GLN A 135 -16.53 0.21 10.10
CA GLN A 135 -15.08 0.04 10.10
C GLN A 135 -14.40 1.16 9.32
N ALA A 136 -13.34 1.73 9.93
CA ALA A 136 -12.56 2.82 9.36
C ALA A 136 -11.26 2.33 8.69
N SER A 137 -10.36 1.72 9.47
CA SER A 137 -8.98 1.43 9.07
C SER A 137 -8.63 -0.05 9.28
N PRO A 138 -9.23 -0.99 8.54
CA PRO A 138 -9.02 -2.43 8.76
C PRO A 138 -7.60 -2.90 8.43
N TRP A 139 -6.80 -2.08 7.80
CA TRP A 139 -5.38 -2.32 7.51
C TRP A 139 -4.46 -1.97 8.67
N ASP A 140 -4.94 -1.34 9.76
CA ASP A 140 -4.11 -0.99 10.89
C ASP A 140 -3.54 -2.25 11.56
N TRP A 141 -2.24 -2.24 11.79
CA TRP A 141 -1.56 -3.28 12.53
C TRP A 141 -1.70 -3.03 14.02
N TRP A 142 -2.31 -3.99 14.75
CA TRP A 142 -2.51 -3.83 16.17
C TRP A 142 -2.02 -5.04 16.97
N ASN A 143 -1.24 -4.74 17.99
CA ASN A 143 -1.05 -5.62 19.12
C ASN A 143 -1.96 -5.14 20.25
N LEU A 144 -3.12 -5.78 20.42
CA LEU A 144 -4.14 -5.35 21.37
C LEU A 144 -3.61 -5.21 22.81
N ALA A 145 -2.71 -6.10 23.25
CA ALA A 145 -2.13 -6.04 24.60
C ALA A 145 -1.20 -4.83 24.77
N ALA A 146 -0.37 -4.55 23.77
CA ALA A 146 0.48 -3.35 23.76
C ALA A 146 -0.34 -2.07 23.70
N TYR A 147 -1.37 -2.05 22.85
CA TYR A 147 -2.29 -0.93 22.75
C TYR A 147 -3.02 -0.66 24.07
N ASP A 148 -3.61 -1.70 24.68
CA ASP A 148 -4.28 -1.57 25.99
C ASP A 148 -3.35 -1.02 27.08
N THR A 149 -2.10 -1.47 27.07
CA THR A 149 -1.07 -0.96 28.00
C THR A 149 -0.76 0.50 27.75
N ALA A 150 -0.54 0.89 26.48
CA ALA A 150 -0.29 2.28 26.10
C ALA A 150 -1.47 3.19 26.44
N TRP A 151 -2.69 2.71 26.18
CA TRP A 151 -3.94 3.42 26.53
C TRP A 151 -3.98 3.72 28.04
N ARG A 152 -3.81 2.71 28.88
CA ARG A 152 -3.87 2.85 30.36
C ARG A 152 -2.80 3.78 30.93
N LEU A 153 -1.63 3.84 30.30
CA LEU A 153 -0.49 4.67 30.73
C LEU A 153 -0.53 6.07 30.13
N SER A 154 -1.43 6.33 29.18
CA SER A 154 -1.55 7.67 28.56
C SER A 154 -2.11 8.69 29.57
N PRO A 155 -1.47 9.85 29.73
CA PRO A 155 -1.97 10.91 30.59
C PRO A 155 -3.27 11.55 30.07
N GLN A 156 -3.64 11.30 28.82
CA GLN A 156 -4.89 11.76 28.21
C GLN A 156 -6.06 10.82 28.49
N THR A 157 -5.81 9.61 28.96
CA THR A 157 -6.87 8.63 29.24
C THR A 157 -7.56 8.96 30.57
N PRO A 158 -8.87 9.18 30.59
CA PRO A 158 -9.62 9.38 31.82
C PRO A 158 -9.46 8.20 32.77
N ALA A 159 -9.37 8.46 34.07
CA ALA A 159 -9.16 7.42 35.09
C ALA A 159 -10.20 6.28 35.03
N ALA A 160 -11.44 6.57 34.67
CA ALA A 160 -12.51 5.58 34.51
C ALA A 160 -12.27 4.63 33.30
N ALA A 161 -11.47 5.06 32.31
CA ALA A 161 -11.11 4.28 31.14
C ALA A 161 -9.69 3.69 31.22
N ALA A 162 -8.91 4.04 32.23
CA ALA A 162 -7.55 3.53 32.45
C ALA A 162 -7.54 2.16 33.18
N ILE A 163 -8.46 1.28 32.79
CA ILE A 163 -8.63 -0.06 33.37
C ILE A 163 -8.23 -1.14 32.36
N PRO A 164 -7.77 -2.33 32.82
CA PRO A 164 -7.36 -3.40 31.94
C PRO A 164 -8.45 -3.83 30.95
N GLY A 165 -8.08 -3.94 29.68
CA GLY A 165 -8.95 -4.38 28.60
C GLY A 165 -9.83 -3.28 27.99
N PHE A 166 -9.94 -2.12 28.61
CA PHE A 166 -10.79 -1.04 28.09
C PHE A 166 -10.22 -0.46 26.79
N GLY A 167 -8.91 -0.20 26.74
CA GLY A 167 -8.25 0.29 25.54
C GLY A 167 -8.36 -0.70 24.37
N ALA A 168 -8.14 -1.99 24.65
CA ALA A 168 -8.31 -3.03 23.64
C ALA A 168 -9.76 -3.10 23.13
N ALA A 169 -10.75 -3.07 24.04
CA ALA A 169 -12.16 -3.09 23.68
C ALA A 169 -12.55 -1.85 22.87
N ASN A 170 -12.09 -0.68 23.29
CA ASN A 170 -12.34 0.58 22.58
C ASN A 170 -11.76 0.56 21.15
N SER A 171 -10.55 0.04 20.98
CA SER A 171 -9.92 -0.03 19.66
C SER A 171 -10.65 -0.96 18.68
N LEU A 172 -11.37 -1.95 19.22
CA LEU A 172 -12.19 -2.87 18.42
C LEU A 172 -13.56 -2.31 18.05
N LEU A 173 -13.95 -1.13 18.55
CA LEU A 173 -15.24 -0.55 18.15
C LEU A 173 -15.28 -0.20 16.67
N ASP A 174 -14.18 0.34 16.15
CA ASP A 174 -14.06 0.78 14.76
C ASP A 174 -13.52 -0.32 13.83
N ASN A 175 -12.95 -1.38 14.40
CA ASN A 175 -12.42 -2.54 13.66
C ASN A 175 -12.65 -3.83 14.47
N PRO A 176 -13.91 -4.27 14.64
CA PRO A 176 -14.29 -5.29 15.62
C PRO A 176 -13.67 -6.66 15.35
N THR A 177 -13.31 -6.96 14.11
CA THR A 177 -12.70 -8.24 13.72
C THR A 177 -11.18 -8.15 13.58
N MET A 178 -10.58 -7.04 14.05
CA MET A 178 -9.16 -6.78 13.87
C MET A 178 -8.29 -7.80 14.59
N SER A 179 -7.28 -8.26 13.88
CA SER A 179 -6.21 -9.13 14.36
C SER A 179 -4.96 -8.91 13.53
N ILE A 180 -3.80 -9.35 14.04
CA ILE A 180 -2.54 -9.34 13.28
C ILE A 180 -2.71 -10.01 11.91
N ALA A 181 -3.34 -11.18 11.87
CA ALA A 181 -3.56 -11.91 10.62
C ALA A 181 -4.46 -11.13 9.65
N ARG A 182 -5.51 -10.48 10.17
CA ARG A 182 -6.42 -9.68 9.35
C ARG A 182 -5.76 -8.40 8.85
N GLY A 183 -5.04 -7.69 9.71
CA GLY A 183 -4.25 -6.51 9.32
C GLY A 183 -3.27 -6.84 8.20
N ASN A 184 -2.54 -7.94 8.31
CA ASN A 184 -1.65 -8.40 7.24
C ASN A 184 -2.40 -8.68 5.94
N THR A 185 -3.56 -9.32 5.98
CA THR A 185 -4.38 -9.57 4.77
C THR A 185 -4.77 -8.26 4.09
N TYR A 186 -5.15 -7.24 4.84
CA TYR A 186 -5.48 -5.93 4.27
C TYR A 186 -4.25 -5.21 3.73
N ILE A 187 -3.11 -5.29 4.43
CA ILE A 187 -1.83 -4.74 3.97
C ILE A 187 -1.40 -5.43 2.67
N ASP A 188 -1.47 -6.76 2.61
CA ASP A 188 -1.19 -7.53 1.39
C ASP A 188 -2.11 -7.12 0.23
N THR A 189 -3.38 -6.85 0.53
CA THR A 189 -4.35 -6.37 -0.47
C THR A 189 -3.97 -4.98 -0.98
N ILE A 190 -3.61 -4.07 -0.09
CA ILE A 190 -3.15 -2.72 -0.46
C ILE A 190 -1.91 -2.82 -1.36
N GLN A 191 -0.91 -3.58 -0.94
CA GLN A 191 0.33 -3.76 -1.71
C GLN A 191 0.06 -4.46 -3.04
N GLY A 192 -0.77 -5.49 -3.06
CA GLY A 192 -1.12 -6.24 -4.27
C GLY A 192 -1.81 -5.36 -5.33
N TYR A 193 -2.66 -4.43 -4.91
CA TYR A 193 -3.31 -3.47 -5.80
C TYR A 193 -2.39 -2.30 -6.18
N LEU A 194 -1.57 -1.81 -5.25
CA LEU A 194 -0.72 -0.64 -5.43
C LEU A 194 0.52 -0.94 -6.27
N ASN A 195 1.21 -2.05 -6.02
CA ASN A 195 2.50 -2.36 -6.65
C ASN A 195 2.45 -2.40 -8.18
N PRO A 196 1.46 -3.05 -8.86
CA PRO A 196 1.35 -2.98 -10.30
C PRO A 196 1.20 -1.54 -10.82
N ARG A 197 0.50 -0.68 -10.08
CA ARG A 197 0.28 0.73 -10.44
C ARG A 197 1.53 1.58 -10.25
N ILE A 198 2.31 1.35 -9.20
CA ILE A 198 3.65 1.94 -9.04
C ILE A 198 4.53 1.56 -10.23
N TYR A 199 4.54 0.28 -10.60
CA TYR A 199 5.32 -0.22 -11.72
C TYR A 199 4.96 0.49 -13.03
N VAL A 200 3.68 0.68 -13.28
CA VAL A 200 3.15 1.40 -14.46
C VAL A 200 3.47 2.89 -14.39
N ALA A 201 3.17 3.55 -13.27
CA ALA A 201 3.36 5.00 -13.12
C ALA A 201 4.84 5.42 -13.22
N LEU A 202 5.75 4.59 -12.73
CA LEU A 202 7.19 4.81 -12.82
C LEU A 202 7.79 4.30 -14.14
N ASN A 203 6.96 3.76 -15.04
CA ASN A 203 7.39 3.20 -16.32
C ASN A 203 8.52 2.15 -16.19
N LEU A 204 8.48 1.35 -15.13
CA LEU A 204 9.52 0.35 -14.84
C LEU A 204 9.49 -0.84 -15.82
N GLY A 205 8.40 -0.98 -16.61
CA GLY A 205 8.22 -2.05 -17.61
C GLY A 205 8.80 -1.75 -18.99
N ASN A 206 9.24 -0.55 -19.25
CA ASN A 206 9.76 -0.16 -20.57
C ASN A 206 11.23 -0.49 -20.81
N SER A 207 11.85 -1.29 -19.95
CA SER A 207 13.07 -1.97 -20.32
C SER A 207 12.70 -3.23 -21.10
N THR A 208 12.44 -3.09 -22.39
CA THR A 208 12.31 -4.15 -23.42
C THR A 208 11.54 -5.41 -23.02
N ASP A 209 10.59 -5.87 -23.83
CA ASP A 209 9.71 -7.08 -23.71
C ASP A 209 10.31 -8.38 -23.16
N ILE A 210 11.61 -8.41 -22.99
CA ILE A 210 12.42 -9.53 -22.56
C ILE A 210 12.29 -9.83 -21.06
N GLN A 211 12.11 -8.81 -20.21
CA GLN A 211 12.11 -9.02 -18.76
C GLN A 211 10.84 -9.70 -18.23
N ASN A 212 9.69 -9.43 -18.82
CA ASN A 212 8.42 -10.04 -18.39
C ASN A 212 8.35 -11.54 -18.64
N VAL A 213 8.92 -12.01 -19.75
CA VAL A 213 9.00 -13.45 -20.05
C VAL A 213 9.96 -14.15 -19.11
N ILE A 214 11.07 -13.50 -18.76
CA ILE A 214 12.08 -14.07 -17.85
C ILE A 214 11.53 -14.17 -16.42
N LEU A 215 10.92 -13.11 -15.89
CA LEU A 215 10.37 -13.07 -14.53
C LEU A 215 9.24 -14.09 -14.34
N SER A 216 8.29 -14.16 -15.28
CA SER A 216 7.16 -15.10 -15.19
C SER A 216 7.57 -16.57 -15.35
N SER A 217 8.70 -16.83 -15.97
CA SER A 217 9.23 -18.20 -16.21
C SER A 217 10.30 -18.62 -15.23
N THR A 218 10.79 -17.73 -14.37
CA THR A 218 11.90 -17.99 -13.46
C THR A 218 11.38 -18.30 -12.05
N GLN A 219 11.90 -19.36 -11.46
CA GLN A 219 11.64 -19.76 -10.09
C GLN A 219 12.93 -19.75 -9.27
N VAL A 220 12.83 -19.20 -8.05
CA VAL A 220 13.93 -19.12 -7.09
C VAL A 220 13.46 -19.76 -5.79
N TYR A 221 14.06 -20.89 -5.42
CA TYR A 221 13.65 -21.66 -4.24
C TYR A 221 14.81 -22.45 -3.60
N PRO A 222 14.76 -22.72 -2.27
CA PRO A 222 13.87 -22.09 -1.32
C PRO A 222 14.19 -20.61 -1.11
N ASN A 223 13.19 -19.82 -0.78
CA ASN A 223 13.37 -18.46 -0.31
C ASN A 223 12.43 -18.25 0.89
N PRO A 224 12.94 -18.07 2.12
CA PRO A 224 14.37 -17.95 2.49
C PRO A 224 15.20 -19.23 2.24
N ALA A 225 16.48 -19.01 1.93
CA ALA A 225 17.46 -20.08 1.73
C ALA A 225 18.39 -20.24 2.94
N ASN A 226 18.83 -21.48 3.22
CA ASN A 226 19.89 -21.75 4.20
C ASN A 226 21.23 -22.02 3.47
N ASP A 227 21.44 -23.28 3.05
CA ASP A 227 22.74 -23.71 2.51
C ASP A 227 22.81 -23.64 0.98
N LYS A 228 21.65 -23.62 0.31
CA LYS A 228 21.57 -23.60 -1.16
C LYS A 228 20.29 -22.94 -1.65
N ILE A 229 20.39 -22.37 -2.85
CA ILE A 229 19.27 -21.85 -3.61
C ILE A 229 19.28 -22.47 -5.02
N SER A 230 18.12 -22.83 -5.52
CA SER A 230 17.92 -23.28 -6.90
C SER A 230 17.25 -22.17 -7.69
N ILE A 231 17.80 -21.87 -8.85
CA ILE A 231 17.21 -20.91 -9.79
C ILE A 231 16.96 -21.68 -11.08
N SER A 232 15.72 -21.62 -11.58
CA SER A 232 15.33 -22.29 -12.81
C SER A 232 14.47 -21.39 -13.67
N SER A 233 14.70 -21.42 -14.98
CA SER A 233 13.88 -20.73 -15.97
C SER A 233 13.34 -21.73 -16.99
N TYR A 234 12.03 -21.62 -17.28
CA TYR A 234 11.36 -22.49 -18.24
C TYR A 234 11.37 -21.92 -19.67
N ALA A 235 11.56 -20.60 -19.81
CA ALA A 235 11.47 -19.92 -21.10
C ALA A 235 12.82 -19.69 -21.77
N VAL A 236 13.86 -19.43 -20.98
CA VAL A 236 15.17 -19.02 -21.50
C VAL A 236 16.31 -19.71 -20.75
N LYS A 237 17.46 -19.82 -21.39
CA LYS A 237 18.68 -20.24 -20.71
C LYS A 237 19.26 -19.09 -19.90
N ILE A 238 19.72 -19.40 -18.71
CA ILE A 238 20.47 -18.50 -17.86
C ILE A 238 21.92 -18.54 -18.34
N ASN A 239 22.46 -17.41 -18.78
CA ASN A 239 23.84 -17.32 -19.24
C ASN A 239 24.77 -16.90 -18.13
N GLU A 240 24.35 -15.94 -17.35
CA GLU A 240 25.11 -15.38 -16.23
C GLU A 240 24.16 -15.07 -15.09
N LEU A 241 24.65 -15.20 -13.88
CA LEU A 241 23.93 -14.89 -12.67
C LEU A 241 24.84 -14.16 -11.71
N ASP A 242 24.46 -12.94 -11.34
CA ASP A 242 25.19 -12.11 -10.41
C ASP A 242 24.41 -11.95 -9.11
N ILE A 243 25.10 -12.05 -7.98
CA ILE A 243 24.54 -11.89 -6.64
C ILE A 243 25.11 -10.61 -6.03
N TYR A 244 24.25 -9.73 -5.61
CA TYR A 244 24.58 -8.45 -4.96
C TYR A 244 24.08 -8.42 -3.51
N ASP A 245 24.82 -7.81 -2.63
CA ASP A 245 24.35 -7.50 -1.28
C ASP A 245 23.39 -6.29 -1.29
N ILE A 246 22.83 -5.96 -0.13
CA ILE A 246 21.89 -4.84 0.05
C ILE A 246 22.49 -3.47 -0.33
N SER A 247 23.81 -3.34 -0.36
CA SER A 247 24.49 -2.09 -0.78
C SER A 247 24.70 -2.00 -2.30
N GLY A 248 24.31 -3.04 -3.06
CA GLY A 248 24.55 -3.14 -4.49
C GLY A 248 25.96 -3.63 -4.85
N LYS A 249 26.74 -4.09 -3.86
CA LYS A 249 28.07 -4.65 -4.12
C LYS A 249 27.93 -6.08 -4.65
N LEU A 250 28.59 -6.37 -5.77
CA LEU A 250 28.71 -7.71 -6.33
C LEU A 250 29.43 -8.64 -5.33
N VAL A 251 28.78 -9.73 -4.95
CA VAL A 251 29.28 -10.76 -4.02
C VAL A 251 29.79 -11.99 -4.75
N GLU A 252 28.99 -12.49 -5.71
CA GLU A 252 29.33 -13.64 -6.53
C GLU A 252 28.81 -13.45 -7.96
N SER A 253 29.51 -14.08 -8.93
CA SER A 253 29.10 -14.15 -10.34
C SER A 253 29.30 -15.58 -10.86
N HIS A 254 28.31 -16.08 -11.60
CA HIS A 254 28.27 -17.43 -12.13
C HIS A 254 27.93 -17.44 -13.62
N TYR A 255 28.82 -18.02 -14.47
CA TYR A 255 28.49 -18.35 -15.84
C TYR A 255 27.77 -19.70 -15.88
N VAL A 256 26.56 -19.76 -16.45
CA VAL A 256 25.66 -20.91 -16.29
C VAL A 256 25.38 -21.63 -17.59
N ASN A 257 24.89 -20.97 -18.61
CA ASN A 257 24.44 -21.54 -19.91
C ASN A 257 23.49 -22.75 -19.77
N ALA A 258 22.56 -22.69 -18.83
CA ALA A 258 21.60 -23.75 -18.52
C ALA A 258 20.26 -23.18 -18.07
N ASN A 259 19.22 -24.00 -18.10
CA ASN A 259 17.88 -23.59 -17.60
C ASN A 259 17.75 -23.68 -16.07
N LYS A 260 18.77 -24.24 -15.40
CA LYS A 260 18.76 -24.38 -13.94
C LYS A 260 20.18 -24.32 -13.40
N ILE A 261 20.31 -23.61 -12.27
CA ILE A 261 21.54 -23.56 -11.47
C ILE A 261 21.20 -23.79 -9.98
N ASN A 262 22.13 -24.46 -9.28
CA ASN A 262 22.11 -24.54 -7.82
C ASN A 262 23.34 -23.79 -7.29
N ILE A 263 23.09 -22.84 -6.39
CA ILE A 263 24.13 -22.02 -5.77
C ILE A 263 24.23 -22.42 -4.30
N ASN A 264 25.46 -22.58 -3.82
CA ASN A 264 25.74 -22.81 -2.41
C ASN A 264 25.79 -21.46 -1.69
N THR A 265 24.84 -21.24 -0.79
CA THR A 265 24.70 -19.99 -0.02
C THR A 265 25.33 -20.06 1.37
N SER A 266 25.93 -21.20 1.76
CA SER A 266 26.49 -21.40 3.11
C SER A 266 27.64 -20.44 3.45
N LYS A 267 28.25 -19.81 2.44
CA LYS A 267 29.33 -18.82 2.61
C LYS A 267 28.81 -17.38 2.70
N LEU A 268 27.54 -17.16 2.40
CA LEU A 268 26.92 -15.86 2.49
C LEU A 268 26.47 -15.60 3.94
N ASN A 269 26.66 -14.39 4.39
CA ASN A 269 26.13 -13.98 5.70
C ASN A 269 24.60 -13.94 5.65
N SER A 270 23.95 -14.13 6.81
CA SER A 270 22.50 -13.93 6.89
C SER A 270 22.11 -12.52 6.47
N GLY A 271 21.21 -12.40 5.50
CA GLY A 271 20.82 -11.10 4.96
C GLY A 271 19.96 -11.21 3.71
N ILE A 272 19.68 -10.05 3.13
CA ILE A 272 18.97 -9.90 1.85
C ILE A 272 19.99 -9.73 0.75
N TYR A 273 19.78 -10.44 -0.34
CA TYR A 273 20.61 -10.39 -1.54
C TYR A 273 19.73 -10.20 -2.78
N PHE A 274 20.23 -9.45 -3.75
CA PHE A 274 19.62 -9.31 -5.07
C PHE A 274 20.31 -10.25 -6.05
N ILE A 275 19.53 -10.92 -6.89
CA ILE A 275 20.02 -11.82 -7.91
C ILE A 275 19.67 -11.26 -9.28
N GLU A 276 20.67 -10.88 -10.05
CA GLU A 276 20.52 -10.50 -11.45
C GLU A 276 20.72 -11.73 -12.34
N ILE A 277 19.77 -12.00 -13.22
CA ILE A 277 19.79 -13.12 -14.15
C ILE A 277 19.93 -12.58 -15.57
N LYS A 278 21.01 -12.91 -16.24
CA LYS A 278 21.27 -12.53 -17.64
C LYS A 278 21.04 -13.73 -18.55
N SER A 279 20.33 -13.50 -19.64
CA SER A 279 20.02 -14.52 -20.64
C SER A 279 20.18 -13.95 -22.04
N ASP A 280 20.60 -14.77 -23.01
CA ASP A 280 20.53 -14.40 -24.41
C ASP A 280 19.08 -14.58 -24.89
N VAL A 281 18.45 -13.48 -25.21
CA VAL A 281 17.22 -13.50 -25.98
C VAL A 281 17.62 -13.31 -27.43
N SER A 282 17.61 -14.39 -28.16
CA SER A 282 17.71 -14.31 -29.61
C SER A 282 16.60 -13.41 -30.13
N LYS A 283 16.98 -12.31 -30.77
CA LYS A 283 16.01 -11.48 -31.51
C LYS A 283 15.38 -12.41 -32.56
N ILE A 284 14.07 -12.65 -32.42
CA ILE A 284 13.21 -13.10 -33.51
C ILE A 284 12.63 -11.86 -34.16
#